data_ac642e41ca5a97fa1bcd75e95ad47444
#
_entry.id   ac642e41ca5a97fa1bcd75e95ad47444
#
_cell.length_a   1.000
_cell.length_b   1.000
_cell.length_c   1.000
_cell.angle_alpha   90.00
_cell.angle_beta   90.00
_cell.angle_gamma   90.00
#
_symmetry.space_group_name_H-M   'P 1'
#
loop_
_entity.id
_entity.type
_entity.pdbx_description
1 polymer ?
#
loop_
_entity_poly.entity_id
_entity_poly.type
_entity_poly.pdbx_seq_one_letter_code
_entity_poly.pdbx_strand_id
1 'polypeptide(L)'
;MITSTLDVEKVLDVIVQKVPEVLGVDAATIRLLDPSGERLLLVASCGLSKEYLNRGPIDAEKSVTKALAGTPVAIHDALSYPHIQHPEAIRKEGTKSILVAPIIMKGEISGVLRLLTKSPRHFKNHEIEFVAALAEQCGIAIENAGAYEEQNRQIQYLKSLEEIGKALNSTFQLQEVLDFIVAKIPEVMTLKGCTIRLIDPGKGHLELVASSGLSKEYLGRGCIDDELSTHQAMTGAPVIIHDATIDPRISFQENAKKEGVASILAVAIVVKKRIIGVLRLLTSEKRDFSDAEINFATAVAEQGGIAIQNAKNYGKITKLITELEQHEDFLQMVIDSLNAQLLVIDIDHHITMVNHAFLENHDLKEDDIIGKSCHQMVSICNLDDCPLKHIKQGEKTSACIRKIKKGPGEKYLEERATPVSAFGKKEGTDFIILTIRDVTAHIQLREEHRTKERLQGVLEMAGAAAHELNTPVFSALGTAQLLLDDLTESQMQNDLETIIRNLNSISELTRKMTRITKYEAKEYVGDVKIVDIQKASEDPTE
;
A
#
# COMPACT_ATOMS: atom_id res chain seq x y z
N MET A 1 45.27 -19.44 17.23
CA MET A 1 44.12 -19.95 18.00
C MET A 1 43.22 -18.82 18.51
N ILE A 2 43.73 -17.67 18.96
CA ILE A 2 42.92 -16.51 19.39
C ILE A 2 42.16 -15.89 18.23
N THR A 3 42.68 -15.90 17.02
CA THR A 3 42.08 -15.30 15.81
C THR A 3 41.11 -16.21 15.05
N SER A 4 40.83 -17.43 15.55
CA SER A 4 39.96 -18.40 14.85
C SER A 4 38.50 -18.37 15.29
N THR A 5 38.17 -17.60 16.30
CA THR A 5 36.80 -17.47 16.84
C THR A 5 36.29 -16.07 16.53
N LEU A 6 35.10 -15.96 15.89
CA LEU A 6 34.49 -14.72 15.46
C LEU A 6 33.40 -14.20 16.44
N ASP A 7 33.29 -14.84 17.59
CA ASP A 7 32.35 -14.51 18.67
C ASP A 7 33.16 -13.81 19.78
N VAL A 8 32.83 -12.58 20.08
CA VAL A 8 33.57 -11.72 21.03
C VAL A 8 33.67 -12.38 22.41
N GLU A 9 32.58 -12.95 22.93
CA GLU A 9 32.59 -13.59 24.25
C GLU A 9 33.54 -14.80 24.28
N LYS A 10 33.51 -15.63 23.24
CA LYS A 10 34.42 -16.78 23.12
C LYS A 10 35.88 -16.35 22.97
N VAL A 11 36.15 -15.27 22.26
CA VAL A 11 37.50 -14.71 22.14
C VAL A 11 38.01 -14.30 23.52
N LEU A 12 37.22 -13.56 24.28
CA LEU A 12 37.57 -13.11 25.63
C LEU A 12 37.80 -14.28 26.58
N ASP A 13 36.94 -15.27 26.55
CA ASP A 13 37.08 -16.49 27.38
C ASP A 13 38.32 -17.28 27.05
N VAL A 14 38.63 -17.48 25.77
CA VAL A 14 39.86 -18.16 25.35
C VAL A 14 41.10 -17.43 25.84
N ILE A 15 41.11 -16.09 25.78
CA ILE A 15 42.21 -15.26 26.23
C ILE A 15 42.45 -15.47 27.74
N VAL A 16 41.44 -15.26 28.58
CA VAL A 16 41.58 -15.33 30.02
C VAL A 16 41.89 -16.75 30.51
N GLN A 17 41.54 -17.79 29.76
CA GLN A 17 41.88 -19.18 30.06
C GLN A 17 43.31 -19.55 29.65
N LYS A 18 43.73 -19.12 28.46
CA LYS A 18 45.03 -19.56 27.88
C LYS A 18 46.23 -18.75 28.40
N VAL A 19 46.03 -17.46 28.67
CA VAL A 19 47.12 -16.60 29.14
C VAL A 19 47.70 -17.05 30.48
N PRO A 20 46.92 -17.41 31.50
CA PRO A 20 47.42 -17.98 32.75
C PRO A 20 48.21 -19.25 32.54
N GLU A 21 47.74 -20.16 31.68
CA GLU A 21 48.45 -21.43 31.39
C GLU A 21 49.84 -21.18 30.79
N VAL A 22 49.94 -20.28 29.81
CA VAL A 22 51.19 -20.00 29.08
C VAL A 22 52.22 -19.29 29.96
N LEU A 23 51.78 -18.35 30.80
CA LEU A 23 52.63 -17.52 31.62
C LEU A 23 52.86 -18.08 33.02
N GLY A 24 52.19 -19.17 33.39
CA GLY A 24 52.27 -19.73 34.74
C GLY A 24 51.82 -18.73 35.81
N VAL A 25 50.69 -18.03 35.56
CA VAL A 25 50.04 -17.16 36.53
C VAL A 25 48.71 -17.78 37.00
N ASP A 26 48.21 -17.39 38.15
CA ASP A 26 47.05 -18.04 38.78
C ASP A 26 45.71 -17.56 38.22
N ALA A 27 45.66 -16.32 37.72
CA ALA A 27 44.40 -15.76 37.26
C ALA A 27 44.61 -14.64 36.21
N ALA A 28 43.57 -14.41 35.40
CA ALA A 28 43.50 -13.31 34.47
C ALA A 28 42.12 -12.64 34.47
N THR A 29 42.10 -11.36 34.21
CA THR A 29 40.85 -10.61 33.96
C THR A 29 41.04 -9.63 32.81
N ILE A 30 39.98 -9.49 32.00
CA ILE A 30 39.85 -8.43 30.99
C ILE A 30 38.74 -7.49 31.43
N ARG A 31 39.08 -6.23 31.46
CA ARG A 31 38.08 -5.15 31.67
C ARG A 31 38.18 -4.16 30.51
N LEU A 32 37.04 -3.82 29.96
CA LEU A 32 36.91 -2.84 28.89
C LEU A 32 36.22 -1.58 29.42
N LEU A 33 36.57 -0.43 28.89
CA LEU A 33 35.88 0.83 29.15
C LEU A 33 34.44 0.75 28.64
N ASP A 34 33.54 1.31 29.41
CA ASP A 34 32.16 1.50 28.98
C ASP A 34 32.09 2.55 27.83
N PRO A 35 30.96 2.68 27.13
CA PRO A 35 30.82 3.68 26.05
C PRO A 35 31.06 5.13 26.49
N SER A 36 30.95 5.45 27.80
CA SER A 36 31.27 6.78 28.32
C SER A 36 32.78 7.01 28.50
N GLY A 37 33.57 5.96 28.48
CA GLY A 37 35.01 5.96 28.75
C GLY A 37 35.37 6.19 30.24
N GLU A 38 34.38 6.13 31.13
CA GLU A 38 34.57 6.46 32.55
C GLU A 38 34.76 5.26 33.46
N ARG A 39 34.23 4.09 33.07
CA ARG A 39 34.21 2.89 33.92
C ARG A 39 34.75 1.63 33.20
N LEU A 40 35.48 0.85 33.95
CA LEU A 40 35.99 -0.46 33.49
C LEU A 40 35.01 -1.58 33.86
N LEU A 41 34.30 -2.07 32.90
CA LEU A 41 33.40 -3.22 33.02
C LEU A 41 34.18 -4.52 32.93
N LEU A 42 33.94 -5.48 33.84
CA LEU A 42 34.51 -6.83 33.77
C LEU A 42 33.82 -7.60 32.64
N VAL A 43 34.60 -8.00 31.64
CA VAL A 43 34.05 -8.72 30.46
C VAL A 43 34.49 -10.17 30.40
N ALA A 44 35.64 -10.53 31.00
CA ALA A 44 36.06 -11.92 31.12
C ALA A 44 36.98 -12.11 32.33
N SER A 45 37.00 -13.32 32.91
CA SER A 45 37.83 -13.64 34.04
C SER A 45 38.08 -15.15 34.14
N CYS A 46 39.25 -15.52 34.63
CA CYS A 46 39.61 -16.91 34.96
C CYS A 46 40.44 -16.96 36.23
N GLY A 47 40.27 -18.00 37.05
CA GLY A 47 41.11 -18.29 38.23
C GLY A 47 40.79 -17.45 39.47
N LEU A 48 39.69 -16.71 39.52
CA LEU A 48 39.31 -15.83 40.63
C LEU A 48 37.95 -16.22 41.25
N SER A 49 37.80 -15.95 42.55
CA SER A 49 36.58 -16.20 43.26
C SER A 49 35.48 -15.19 42.89
N LYS A 50 34.19 -15.61 42.98
CA LYS A 50 33.06 -14.70 42.77
C LYS A 50 33.07 -13.51 43.74
N GLU A 51 33.54 -13.72 44.97
CA GLU A 51 33.65 -12.65 45.96
C GLU A 51 34.65 -11.57 45.50
N TYR A 52 35.79 -11.99 44.96
CA TYR A 52 36.78 -11.09 44.42
C TYR A 52 36.31 -10.34 43.17
N LEU A 53 35.57 -11.00 42.30
CA LEU A 53 35.03 -10.37 41.10
C LEU A 53 33.97 -9.29 41.41
N ASN A 54 33.19 -9.49 42.47
CA ASN A 54 32.14 -8.58 42.92
C ASN A 54 32.60 -7.47 43.88
N ARG A 55 33.93 -7.27 44.07
CA ARG A 55 34.49 -6.34 45.05
C ARG A 55 34.27 -4.87 44.77
N GLY A 56 33.70 -4.51 43.61
CA GLY A 56 33.48 -3.13 43.19
C GLY A 56 34.45 -2.64 42.10
N PRO A 57 34.35 -1.39 41.72
CA PRO A 57 35.18 -0.78 40.67
C PRO A 57 36.65 -0.69 41.04
N ILE A 58 37.52 -0.72 40.04
CA ILE A 58 38.98 -0.57 40.17
C ILE A 58 39.54 0.59 39.34
N ASP A 59 38.69 1.48 38.89
CA ASP A 59 39.02 2.53 37.92
C ASP A 59 40.01 3.55 38.46
N ALA A 60 39.97 3.81 39.75
CA ALA A 60 40.88 4.75 40.44
C ALA A 60 42.19 4.06 40.97
N GLU A 61 42.38 2.79 40.72
CA GLU A 61 43.64 2.09 41.10
C GLU A 61 44.81 2.64 40.27
N LYS A 62 45.89 3.05 40.96
CA LYS A 62 47.05 3.71 40.30
C LYS A 62 47.71 2.86 39.22
N SER A 63 47.65 1.55 39.33
CA SER A 63 48.15 0.62 38.30
C SER A 63 47.28 0.61 37.07
N VAL A 64 45.98 0.71 37.26
CA VAL A 64 44.97 0.80 36.19
C VAL A 64 45.05 2.11 35.45
N THR A 65 45.09 3.27 36.20
CA THR A 65 45.22 4.57 35.57
C THR A 65 46.48 4.76 34.78
N LYS A 66 47.62 4.18 35.23
CA LYS A 66 48.88 4.15 34.47
C LYS A 66 48.79 3.28 33.21
N ALA A 67 48.14 2.12 33.32
CA ALA A 67 47.93 1.23 32.16
C ALA A 67 47.00 1.95 31.13
N LEU A 68 45.94 2.64 31.58
CA LEU A 68 45.08 3.46 30.73
C LEU A 68 45.80 4.69 30.13
N ALA A 69 46.99 5.04 30.67
CA ALA A 69 47.91 6.02 30.06
C ALA A 69 48.93 5.36 29.09
N GLY A 70 48.77 4.07 28.78
CA GLY A 70 49.58 3.36 27.79
C GLY A 70 50.81 2.63 28.36
N THR A 71 51.04 2.66 29.68
CA THR A 71 52.23 2.05 30.28
C THR A 71 51.89 0.78 31.06
N PRO A 72 52.38 -0.42 30.67
CA PRO A 72 52.21 -1.62 31.46
C PRO A 72 52.80 -1.47 32.88
N VAL A 73 52.10 -2.00 33.88
CA VAL A 73 52.47 -1.84 35.30
C VAL A 73 52.64 -3.23 35.95
N ALA A 74 53.82 -3.52 36.41
CA ALA A 74 54.11 -4.71 37.22
C ALA A 74 54.18 -4.36 38.71
N ILE A 75 53.40 -5.05 39.52
CA ILE A 75 53.32 -4.91 40.97
C ILE A 75 53.85 -6.20 41.58
N HIS A 76 54.96 -6.11 42.27
CA HIS A 76 55.60 -7.26 42.94
C HIS A 76 54.85 -7.66 44.22
N ASP A 77 54.45 -6.68 45.02
CA ASP A 77 53.66 -6.89 46.24
C ASP A 77 52.39 -6.05 46.17
N ALA A 78 51.25 -6.71 45.91
CA ALA A 78 49.98 -6.06 45.74
C ALA A 78 49.46 -5.39 47.02
N LEU A 79 49.81 -5.91 48.21
CA LEU A 79 49.35 -5.32 49.48
C LEU A 79 50.17 -4.09 49.91
N SER A 80 51.38 -3.99 49.43
CA SER A 80 52.29 -2.85 49.70
C SER A 80 52.19 -1.76 48.62
N TYR A 81 51.48 -2.00 47.50
CA TYR A 81 51.41 -1.05 46.40
C TYR A 81 50.51 0.14 46.75
N PRO A 82 51.00 1.37 46.61
CA PRO A 82 50.21 2.54 46.97
C PRO A 82 48.99 2.73 46.10
N HIS A 83 47.88 3.10 46.70
CA HIS A 83 46.58 3.36 46.04
C HIS A 83 45.95 2.10 45.37
N ILE A 84 46.18 0.92 45.94
CA ILE A 84 45.44 -0.29 45.59
C ILE A 84 44.01 -0.14 46.11
N GLN A 85 43.03 -0.42 45.26
CA GLN A 85 41.62 -0.48 45.68
C GLN A 85 41.31 -1.88 46.24
N HIS A 86 40.46 -1.95 47.22
CA HIS A 86 39.98 -3.20 47.81
C HIS A 86 41.07 -4.15 48.38
N PRO A 87 41.95 -3.68 49.27
CA PRO A 87 43.10 -4.48 49.77
C PRO A 87 42.62 -5.73 50.53
N GLU A 88 41.47 -5.69 51.20
CA GLU A 88 40.92 -6.83 51.91
C GLU A 88 40.49 -7.94 50.92
N ALA A 89 39.92 -7.61 49.75
CA ALA A 89 39.57 -8.56 48.74
C ALA A 89 40.82 -9.23 48.11
N ILE A 90 41.89 -8.45 47.91
CA ILE A 90 43.20 -8.94 47.46
C ILE A 90 43.81 -9.91 48.47
N ARG A 91 43.74 -9.57 49.78
CA ARG A 91 44.22 -10.44 50.86
C ARG A 91 43.46 -11.75 50.94
N LYS A 92 42.13 -11.70 50.88
CA LYS A 92 41.27 -12.90 50.87
C LYS A 92 41.50 -13.81 49.68
N GLU A 93 41.69 -13.23 48.47
CA GLU A 93 41.96 -13.98 47.26
C GLU A 93 43.38 -14.59 47.26
N GLY A 94 44.27 -14.07 48.12
CA GLY A 94 45.64 -14.51 48.22
C GLY A 94 46.55 -13.96 47.13
N THR A 95 46.12 -12.92 46.40
CA THR A 95 46.91 -12.30 45.35
C THR A 95 48.15 -11.58 45.91
N LYS A 96 49.30 -11.93 45.35
CA LYS A 96 50.62 -11.38 45.74
C LYS A 96 51.19 -10.39 44.74
N SER A 97 51.17 -10.77 43.45
CA SER A 97 51.71 -9.90 42.40
C SER A 97 50.68 -9.70 41.31
N ILE A 98 50.73 -8.55 40.66
CA ILE A 98 49.80 -8.17 39.59
C ILE A 98 50.59 -7.58 38.44
N LEU A 99 50.27 -7.96 37.20
CA LEU A 99 50.72 -7.31 35.98
C LEU A 99 49.48 -6.73 35.26
N VAL A 100 49.50 -5.47 34.94
CA VAL A 100 48.42 -4.76 34.21
C VAL A 100 48.99 -4.31 32.87
N ALA A 101 48.37 -4.66 31.78
CA ALA A 101 48.73 -4.21 30.43
C ALA A 101 47.53 -3.53 29.75
N PRO A 102 47.71 -2.44 29.00
CA PRO A 102 46.65 -1.82 28.24
C PRO A 102 46.20 -2.67 27.07
N ILE A 103 44.90 -2.70 26.84
CA ILE A 103 44.28 -3.24 25.62
C ILE A 103 44.00 -2.10 24.68
N ILE A 104 44.57 -2.16 23.48
CA ILE A 104 44.43 -1.11 22.46
C ILE A 104 43.48 -1.62 21.37
N MET A 105 42.44 -0.84 21.05
CA MET A 105 41.51 -1.08 19.94
C MET A 105 41.42 0.18 19.09
N LYS A 106 41.52 0.05 17.78
CA LYS A 106 41.49 1.21 16.84
C LYS A 106 42.52 2.31 17.16
N GLY A 107 43.65 1.93 17.77
CA GLY A 107 44.68 2.90 18.17
C GLY A 107 44.41 3.66 19.49
N GLU A 108 43.29 3.36 20.16
CA GLU A 108 42.94 3.95 21.46
C GLU A 108 42.94 2.89 22.56
N ILE A 109 43.25 3.31 23.78
CA ILE A 109 43.24 2.42 24.92
C ILE A 109 41.81 2.19 25.36
N SER A 110 41.31 0.98 25.17
CA SER A 110 39.93 0.59 25.41
C SER A 110 39.73 -0.32 26.62
N GLY A 111 40.81 -0.68 27.30
CA GLY A 111 40.71 -1.53 28.47
C GLY A 111 42.04 -1.98 29.06
N VAL A 112 41.98 -2.96 29.96
CA VAL A 112 43.15 -3.52 30.61
C VAL A 112 43.03 -5.03 30.72
N LEU A 113 44.13 -5.72 30.44
CA LEU A 113 44.41 -7.13 30.80
C LEU A 113 45.15 -7.14 32.12
N ARG A 114 44.61 -7.83 33.13
CA ARG A 114 45.29 -8.01 34.43
C ARG A 114 45.60 -9.49 34.65
N LEU A 115 46.85 -9.76 35.00
CA LEU A 115 47.33 -11.07 35.39
C LEU A 115 47.68 -11.04 36.88
N LEU A 116 47.26 -12.07 37.60
CA LEU A 116 47.41 -12.15 39.05
C LEU A 116 48.12 -13.43 39.46
N THR A 117 48.97 -13.32 40.46
CA THR A 117 49.69 -14.50 41.03
C THR A 117 49.45 -14.59 42.53
N LYS A 118 49.36 -15.83 43.05
CA LYS A 118 49.25 -16.13 44.48
C LYS A 118 50.59 -16.28 45.15
N SER A 119 51.66 -16.30 44.37
CA SER A 119 53.06 -16.28 44.84
C SER A 119 53.71 -14.95 44.47
N PRO A 120 54.65 -14.41 45.33
CA PRO A 120 55.42 -13.24 44.96
C PRO A 120 56.22 -13.45 43.69
N ARG A 121 56.07 -12.55 42.69
CA ARG A 121 56.70 -12.67 41.38
C ARG A 121 57.27 -11.33 40.92
N HIS A 122 58.52 -11.34 40.54
CA HIS A 122 59.12 -10.26 39.81
C HIS A 122 58.95 -10.52 38.31
N PHE A 123 58.07 -9.79 37.67
CA PHE A 123 57.91 -9.87 36.22
C PHE A 123 59.14 -9.25 35.55
N LYS A 124 59.84 -10.01 34.73
CA LYS A 124 60.99 -9.55 33.96
C LYS A 124 60.52 -8.67 32.77
N ASN A 125 61.40 -7.81 32.25
CA ASN A 125 61.07 -6.93 31.14
C ASN A 125 60.48 -7.70 29.92
N HIS A 126 61.08 -8.81 29.55
CA HIS A 126 60.56 -9.62 28.41
C HIS A 126 59.17 -10.23 28.68
N GLU A 127 58.80 -10.51 29.93
CA GLU A 127 57.47 -10.96 30.31
C GLU A 127 56.46 -9.80 30.21
N ILE A 128 56.85 -8.61 30.64
CA ILE A 128 56.03 -7.40 30.54
C ILE A 128 55.78 -7.06 29.07
N GLU A 129 56.85 -7.02 28.26
CA GLU A 129 56.77 -6.80 26.81
C GLU A 129 55.89 -7.86 26.11
N PHE A 130 56.03 -9.13 26.49
CA PHE A 130 55.23 -10.22 25.96
C PHE A 130 53.74 -10.04 26.31
N VAL A 131 53.44 -9.69 27.56
CA VAL A 131 52.03 -9.44 27.98
C VAL A 131 51.46 -8.21 27.32
N ALA A 132 52.24 -7.16 27.12
CA ALA A 132 51.79 -5.96 26.39
C ALA A 132 51.45 -6.29 24.92
N ALA A 133 52.35 -7.01 24.24
CA ALA A 133 52.11 -7.48 22.87
C ALA A 133 50.87 -8.42 22.78
N LEU A 134 50.69 -9.25 23.81
CA LEU A 134 49.53 -10.14 23.90
C LEU A 134 48.22 -9.32 24.12
N ALA A 135 48.24 -8.30 24.97
CA ALA A 135 47.11 -7.41 25.20
C ALA A 135 46.74 -6.63 23.93
N GLU A 136 47.73 -6.23 23.14
CA GLU A 136 47.49 -5.62 21.82
C GLU A 136 46.83 -6.59 20.85
N GLN A 137 47.33 -7.84 20.77
CA GLN A 137 46.70 -8.90 19.96
C GLN A 137 45.28 -9.22 20.43
N CYS A 138 45.00 -9.16 21.74
CA CYS A 138 43.67 -9.28 22.29
C CYS A 138 42.76 -8.17 21.80
N GLY A 139 43.23 -6.92 21.78
CA GLY A 139 42.51 -5.79 21.25
C GLY A 139 42.11 -5.99 19.79
N ILE A 140 43.05 -6.39 18.95
CA ILE A 140 42.80 -6.70 17.53
C ILE A 140 41.77 -7.84 17.37
N ALA A 141 41.88 -8.89 18.19
CA ALA A 141 40.93 -10.00 18.11
C ALA A 141 39.52 -9.62 18.53
N ILE A 142 39.36 -8.78 19.57
CA ILE A 142 38.08 -8.25 20.03
C ILE A 142 37.48 -7.34 18.94
N GLU A 143 38.28 -6.46 18.35
CA GLU A 143 37.87 -5.57 17.27
C GLU A 143 37.36 -6.34 16.04
N ASN A 144 38.13 -7.37 15.61
CA ASN A 144 37.74 -8.21 14.47
C ASN A 144 36.44 -8.97 14.74
N ALA A 145 36.26 -9.52 15.94
CA ALA A 145 35.05 -10.24 16.31
C ALA A 145 33.84 -9.30 16.34
N GLY A 146 33.98 -8.11 16.93
CA GLY A 146 32.91 -7.09 16.93
C GLY A 146 32.54 -6.60 15.53
N ALA A 147 33.55 -6.37 14.67
CA ALA A 147 33.33 -6.01 13.28
C ALA A 147 32.57 -7.11 12.49
N TYR A 148 32.94 -8.37 12.76
CA TYR A 148 32.27 -9.52 12.13
C TYR A 148 30.81 -9.67 12.60
N GLU A 149 30.55 -9.51 13.88
CA GLU A 149 29.17 -9.55 14.41
C GLU A 149 28.31 -8.45 13.80
N GLU A 150 28.85 -7.23 13.70
CA GLU A 150 28.13 -6.11 13.07
C GLU A 150 27.87 -6.38 11.58
N GLN A 151 28.88 -6.90 10.86
CA GLN A 151 28.71 -7.28 9.45
C GLN A 151 27.64 -8.37 9.27
N ASN A 152 27.64 -9.39 10.13
CA ASN A 152 26.62 -10.44 10.09
C ASN A 152 25.22 -9.88 10.37
N ARG A 153 25.10 -8.96 11.32
CA ARG A 153 23.82 -8.27 11.61
C ARG A 153 23.32 -7.49 10.39
N GLN A 154 24.19 -6.74 9.72
CA GLN A 154 23.84 -6.04 8.49
C GLN A 154 23.40 -7.00 7.36
N ILE A 155 24.10 -8.13 7.19
CA ILE A 155 23.70 -9.17 6.22
C ILE A 155 22.31 -9.73 6.57
N GLN A 156 22.01 -9.96 7.84
CA GLN A 156 20.70 -10.40 8.30
C GLN A 156 19.60 -9.38 7.97
N TYR A 157 19.86 -8.10 8.21
CA TYR A 157 18.92 -7.04 7.87
C TYR A 157 18.65 -6.96 6.36
N LEU A 158 19.69 -7.08 5.52
CA LEU A 158 19.54 -7.08 4.06
C LEU A 158 18.72 -8.29 3.57
N LYS A 159 18.98 -9.50 4.10
CA LYS A 159 18.20 -10.70 3.78
C LYS A 159 16.74 -10.54 4.18
N SER A 160 16.49 -10.04 5.39
CA SER A 160 15.14 -9.81 5.89
C SER A 160 14.41 -8.75 5.06
N LEU A 161 15.11 -7.71 4.60
CA LEU A 161 14.57 -6.69 3.72
C LEU A 161 14.16 -7.27 2.36
N GLU A 162 14.99 -8.17 1.80
CA GLU A 162 14.68 -8.88 0.56
C GLU A 162 13.44 -9.78 0.71
N GLU A 163 13.36 -10.54 1.81
CA GLU A 163 12.19 -11.39 2.13
C GLU A 163 10.92 -10.56 2.30
N ILE A 164 11.01 -9.46 3.05
CA ILE A 164 9.91 -8.51 3.23
C ILE A 164 9.48 -7.96 1.86
N GLY A 165 10.41 -7.52 1.03
CA GLY A 165 10.11 -6.99 -0.29
C GLY A 165 9.41 -8.01 -1.20
N LYS A 166 9.84 -9.28 -1.19
CA LYS A 166 9.18 -10.37 -1.94
C LYS A 166 7.76 -10.62 -1.45
N ALA A 167 7.57 -10.69 -0.13
CA ALA A 167 6.26 -10.93 0.47
C ALA A 167 5.28 -9.76 0.20
N LEU A 168 5.75 -8.52 0.33
CA LEU A 168 4.95 -7.33 0.06
C LEU A 168 4.51 -7.20 -1.40
N ASN A 169 5.28 -7.75 -2.35
CA ASN A 169 4.93 -7.77 -3.77
C ASN A 169 4.04 -8.96 -4.15
N SER A 170 3.82 -9.93 -3.28
CA SER A 170 3.00 -11.12 -3.54
C SER A 170 1.52 -10.94 -3.24
N THR A 171 1.13 -9.89 -2.51
CA THR A 171 -0.27 -9.60 -2.15
C THR A 171 -0.66 -8.17 -2.51
N PHE A 172 -1.91 -8.01 -2.91
CA PHE A 172 -2.53 -6.70 -3.16
C PHE A 172 -3.59 -6.35 -2.11
N GLN A 173 -3.74 -7.17 -1.08
CA GLN A 173 -4.65 -6.89 0.03
C GLN A 173 -3.95 -6.01 1.06
N LEU A 174 -4.48 -4.80 1.27
CA LEU A 174 -3.86 -3.80 2.17
C LEU A 174 -3.64 -4.36 3.58
N GLN A 175 -4.61 -5.09 4.14
CA GLN A 175 -4.50 -5.60 5.49
C GLN A 175 -3.39 -6.65 5.63
N GLU A 176 -3.26 -7.55 4.66
CA GLU A 176 -2.18 -8.55 4.66
C GLU A 176 -0.79 -7.91 4.61
N VAL A 177 -0.62 -6.85 3.81
CA VAL A 177 0.62 -6.05 3.78
C VAL A 177 0.94 -5.48 5.15
N LEU A 178 -0.03 -4.85 5.78
CA LEU A 178 0.14 -4.19 7.08
C LEU A 178 0.46 -5.20 8.19
N ASP A 179 -0.29 -6.29 8.25
CA ASP A 179 -0.13 -7.34 9.25
C ASP A 179 1.23 -8.06 9.10
N PHE A 180 1.67 -8.28 7.87
CA PHE A 180 2.98 -8.85 7.60
C PHE A 180 4.12 -7.95 8.11
N ILE A 181 4.06 -6.65 7.85
CA ILE A 181 5.08 -5.70 8.30
C ILE A 181 5.18 -5.69 9.82
N VAL A 182 4.05 -5.53 10.54
CA VAL A 182 4.06 -5.44 12.00
C VAL A 182 4.42 -6.75 12.71
N ALA A 183 4.24 -7.90 12.05
CA ALA A 183 4.67 -9.19 12.55
C ALA A 183 6.18 -9.41 12.36
N LYS A 184 6.71 -9.07 11.18
CA LYS A 184 8.08 -9.42 10.81
C LYS A 184 9.16 -8.52 11.42
N ILE A 185 8.93 -7.21 11.50
CA ILE A 185 9.93 -6.28 12.03
C ILE A 185 10.31 -6.56 13.49
N PRO A 186 9.37 -6.77 14.44
CA PRO A 186 9.72 -7.10 15.81
C PRO A 186 10.56 -8.36 15.95
N GLU A 187 10.31 -9.37 15.11
CA GLU A 187 11.08 -10.61 15.09
C GLU A 187 12.54 -10.36 14.70
N VAL A 188 12.76 -9.61 13.60
CA VAL A 188 14.11 -9.34 13.05
C VAL A 188 14.93 -8.42 13.95
N MET A 189 14.32 -7.41 14.54
CA MET A 189 14.99 -6.40 15.37
C MET A 189 14.92 -6.69 16.88
N THR A 190 14.32 -7.79 17.28
CA THR A 190 14.11 -8.16 18.69
C THR A 190 13.41 -7.03 19.46
N LEU A 191 12.22 -6.64 18.98
CA LEU A 191 11.43 -5.58 19.57
C LEU A 191 10.31 -6.14 20.43
N LYS A 192 9.84 -5.32 21.39
CA LYS A 192 8.62 -5.59 22.14
C LYS A 192 7.38 -5.55 21.25
N GLY A 193 7.32 -4.58 20.36
CA GLY A 193 6.18 -4.41 19.48
C GLY A 193 6.38 -3.32 18.41
N CYS A 194 5.39 -3.24 17.55
CA CYS A 194 5.40 -2.35 16.41
C CYS A 194 3.99 -1.81 16.13
N THR A 195 3.89 -0.58 15.64
CA THR A 195 2.61 0.01 15.19
C THR A 195 2.79 0.73 13.87
N ILE A 196 1.79 0.61 13.00
CA ILE A 196 1.66 1.41 11.78
C ILE A 196 0.43 2.30 11.93
N ARG A 197 0.63 3.59 11.72
CA ARG A 197 -0.46 4.56 11.61
C ARG A 197 -0.39 5.23 10.25
N LEU A 198 -1.52 5.35 9.58
CA LEU A 198 -1.64 6.02 8.28
C LEU A 198 -2.51 7.26 8.40
N ILE A 199 -2.20 8.27 7.60
CA ILE A 199 -3.01 9.48 7.49
C ILE A 199 -4.34 9.12 6.83
N ASP A 200 -5.46 9.40 7.51
CA ASP A 200 -6.80 9.35 6.92
C ASP A 200 -6.97 10.53 5.95
N PRO A 201 -7.22 10.28 4.66
CA PRO A 201 -7.38 11.34 3.67
C PRO A 201 -8.56 12.28 3.95
N GLY A 202 -9.59 11.79 4.65
CA GLY A 202 -10.81 12.57 4.93
C GLY A 202 -10.71 13.44 6.18
N LYS A 203 -9.95 12.98 7.17
CA LYS A 203 -9.90 13.62 8.49
C LYS A 203 -8.52 14.27 8.79
N GLY A 204 -7.48 13.87 8.04
CA GLY A 204 -6.13 14.42 8.18
C GLY A 204 -5.36 13.97 9.42
N HIS A 205 -5.90 13.05 10.24
CA HIS A 205 -5.23 12.50 11.41
C HIS A 205 -4.67 11.08 11.17
N LEU A 206 -3.77 10.64 12.05
CA LEU A 206 -3.13 9.33 12.01
C LEU A 206 -4.02 8.26 12.63
N GLU A 207 -4.50 7.33 11.82
CA GLU A 207 -5.31 6.19 12.22
C GLU A 207 -4.45 4.95 12.42
N LEU A 208 -4.64 4.22 13.54
CA LEU A 208 -3.95 2.95 13.76
C LEU A 208 -4.51 1.90 12.80
N VAL A 209 -3.66 1.39 11.91
CA VAL A 209 -4.06 0.41 10.90
C VAL A 209 -3.49 -0.98 11.13
N ALA A 210 -2.37 -1.09 11.84
CA ALA A 210 -1.80 -2.37 12.24
C ALA A 210 -0.92 -2.24 13.50
N SER A 211 -0.83 -3.31 14.28
CA SER A 211 0.01 -3.38 15.48
C SER A 211 0.36 -4.82 15.84
N SER A 212 1.51 -5.03 16.47
CA SER A 212 1.94 -6.31 17.01
C SER A 212 2.66 -6.12 18.33
N GLY A 213 2.55 -7.09 19.25
CA GLY A 213 3.29 -7.14 20.51
C GLY A 213 2.85 -6.15 21.60
N LEU A 214 1.70 -5.48 21.45
CA LEU A 214 1.23 -4.44 22.37
C LEU A 214 -0.20 -4.71 22.85
N SER A 215 -0.49 -4.30 24.08
CA SER A 215 -1.80 -4.49 24.69
C SER A 215 -2.88 -3.58 24.09
N LYS A 216 -4.14 -4.01 24.13
CA LYS A 216 -5.28 -3.18 23.69
C LYS A 216 -5.40 -1.89 24.52
N GLU A 217 -5.01 -1.92 25.80
CA GLU A 217 -5.01 -0.75 26.68
C GLU A 217 -3.99 0.29 26.19
N TYR A 218 -2.78 -0.14 25.85
CA TYR A 218 -1.77 0.75 25.30
C TYR A 218 -2.15 1.30 23.93
N LEU A 219 -2.75 0.50 23.06
CA LEU A 219 -3.20 0.93 21.74
C LEU A 219 -4.35 1.94 21.80
N GLY A 220 -5.24 1.81 22.80
CA GLY A 220 -6.38 2.70 23.01
C GLY A 220 -6.11 3.94 23.87
N ARG A 221 -4.85 4.24 24.22
CA ARG A 221 -4.44 5.33 25.13
C ARG A 221 -4.78 6.75 24.68
N GLY A 222 -5.20 6.94 23.45
CA GLY A 222 -5.56 8.25 22.89
C GLY A 222 -4.87 8.55 21.56
N CYS A 223 -5.11 9.76 21.07
CA CYS A 223 -4.51 10.25 19.83
C CYS A 223 -3.03 10.60 20.05
N ILE A 224 -2.15 10.14 19.18
CA ILE A 224 -0.71 10.44 19.24
C ILE A 224 -0.31 11.51 18.22
N ASP A 225 -1.26 12.11 17.52
CA ASP A 225 -0.98 13.09 16.48
C ASP A 225 -0.29 14.33 17.05
N ASP A 226 -0.68 14.71 18.27
CA ASP A 226 -0.12 15.86 18.99
C ASP A 226 1.18 15.52 19.75
N GLU A 227 1.65 14.27 19.71
CA GLU A 227 2.96 13.94 20.28
C GLU A 227 4.08 14.59 19.46
N LEU A 228 4.99 15.27 20.15
CA LEU A 228 6.12 15.95 19.51
C LEU A 228 7.01 14.96 18.73
N SER A 229 7.15 13.73 19.23
CA SER A 229 7.87 12.65 18.55
C SER A 229 7.24 12.27 17.22
N THR A 230 5.90 12.25 17.15
CA THR A 230 5.14 11.98 15.93
C THR A 230 5.30 13.13 14.94
N HIS A 231 5.14 14.38 15.41
CA HIS A 231 5.36 15.57 14.57
C HIS A 231 6.77 15.60 13.96
N GLN A 232 7.79 15.30 14.76
CA GLN A 232 9.17 15.23 14.25
C GLN A 232 9.33 14.12 13.21
N ALA A 233 8.79 12.92 13.45
CA ALA A 233 8.84 11.84 12.46
C ALA A 233 8.12 12.23 11.16
N MET A 234 7.03 13.00 11.25
CA MET A 234 6.30 13.52 10.08
C MET A 234 7.08 14.60 9.29
N THR A 235 8.25 15.03 9.73
CA THR A 235 9.18 15.83 8.89
C THR A 235 10.01 14.96 7.94
N GLY A 236 9.99 13.62 8.13
CA GLY A 236 10.72 12.65 7.34
C GLY A 236 12.02 12.16 7.98
N ALA A 237 12.46 12.77 9.09
CA ALA A 237 13.64 12.32 9.82
C ALA A 237 13.27 11.24 10.84
N PRO A 238 14.09 10.18 11.01
CA PRO A 238 13.92 9.21 12.09
C PRO A 238 14.00 9.88 13.45
N VAL A 239 13.14 9.49 14.38
CA VAL A 239 13.08 10.03 15.75
C VAL A 239 13.34 8.92 16.75
N ILE A 240 14.37 9.10 17.57
CA ILE A 240 14.74 8.17 18.62
C ILE A 240 14.33 8.75 19.98
N ILE A 241 13.62 7.94 20.74
CA ILE A 241 13.26 8.18 22.14
C ILE A 241 14.00 7.14 22.99
N HIS A 242 15.03 7.57 23.71
CA HIS A 242 15.86 6.68 24.54
C HIS A 242 15.10 6.15 25.77
N ASP A 243 14.24 6.99 26.36
CA ASP A 243 13.41 6.60 27.51
C ASP A 243 11.98 7.17 27.36
N ALA A 244 11.07 6.32 26.90
CA ALA A 244 9.67 6.69 26.68
C ALA A 244 8.90 6.99 27.96
N THR A 245 9.46 6.66 29.13
CA THR A 245 8.80 6.87 30.45
C THR A 245 9.02 8.27 31.01
N ILE A 246 10.00 9.00 30.48
CA ILE A 246 10.37 10.34 30.97
C ILE A 246 10.57 11.37 29.85
N ASP A 247 10.68 10.97 28.59
CA ASP A 247 10.94 11.87 27.47
C ASP A 247 9.74 12.81 27.24
N PRO A 248 9.92 14.15 27.28
CA PRO A 248 8.82 15.11 27.15
C PRO A 248 8.15 15.09 25.75
N ARG A 249 8.75 14.45 24.75
CA ARG A 249 8.17 14.29 23.41
C ARG A 249 7.10 13.22 23.37
N ILE A 250 6.90 12.44 24.45
CA ILE A 250 5.88 11.40 24.61
C ILE A 250 4.77 11.91 25.54
N SER A 251 3.56 11.99 25.04
CA SER A 251 2.40 12.47 25.80
C SER A 251 1.86 11.44 26.82
N PHE A 252 2.04 10.14 26.54
CA PHE A 252 1.49 9.05 27.32
C PHE A 252 2.56 8.23 28.06
N GLN A 253 3.42 8.90 28.84
CA GLN A 253 4.55 8.30 29.56
C GLN A 253 4.11 7.20 30.54
N GLU A 254 3.03 7.44 31.30
CA GLU A 254 2.50 6.45 32.25
C GLU A 254 1.99 5.19 31.55
N ASN A 255 1.39 5.33 30.36
CA ASN A 255 0.98 4.18 29.55
C ASN A 255 2.19 3.42 29.03
N ALA A 256 3.26 4.12 28.61
CA ALA A 256 4.52 3.49 28.20
C ALA A 256 5.14 2.69 29.36
N LYS A 257 5.15 3.24 30.58
CA LYS A 257 5.64 2.58 31.78
C LYS A 257 4.83 1.33 32.13
N LYS A 258 3.49 1.41 32.12
CA LYS A 258 2.60 0.27 32.38
C LYS A 258 2.75 -0.83 31.35
N GLU A 259 2.86 -0.47 30.07
CA GLU A 259 3.10 -1.40 28.97
C GLU A 259 4.49 -2.02 29.02
N GLY A 260 5.45 -1.40 29.74
CA GLY A 260 6.85 -1.81 29.74
C GLY A 260 7.55 -1.43 28.42
N VAL A 261 7.22 -0.28 27.86
CA VAL A 261 7.92 0.31 26.71
C VAL A 261 9.03 1.20 27.23
N ALA A 262 10.26 0.90 26.84
CA ALA A 262 11.46 1.64 27.27
C ALA A 262 11.93 2.63 26.22
N SER A 263 12.28 2.18 24.99
CA SER A 263 12.73 3.06 23.91
C SER A 263 11.82 2.95 22.70
N ILE A 264 11.78 4.01 21.89
CA ILE A 264 10.96 4.07 20.66
C ILE A 264 11.80 4.63 19.51
N LEU A 265 11.72 3.96 18.36
CA LEU A 265 12.16 4.51 17.08
C LEU A 265 10.91 4.78 16.22
N ALA A 266 10.73 6.02 15.78
CA ALA A 266 9.66 6.40 14.87
C ALA A 266 10.23 6.82 13.52
N VAL A 267 9.75 6.21 12.44
CA VAL A 267 10.15 6.52 11.07
C VAL A 267 8.93 6.83 10.21
N ALA A 268 9.06 7.79 9.31
CA ALA A 268 8.01 8.15 8.37
C ALA A 268 7.81 7.06 7.31
N ILE A 269 6.56 6.78 6.96
CA ILE A 269 6.22 5.98 5.78
C ILE A 269 6.04 6.94 4.61
N VAL A 270 6.96 6.88 3.64
CA VAL A 270 7.05 7.85 2.54
C VAL A 270 6.73 7.18 1.20
N VAL A 271 5.88 7.82 0.38
CA VAL A 271 5.58 7.38 -0.99
C VAL A 271 5.64 8.58 -1.92
N LYS A 272 6.47 8.50 -2.98
CA LYS A 272 6.63 9.58 -3.96
C LYS A 272 6.85 10.96 -3.30
N LYS A 273 7.74 11.00 -2.30
CA LYS A 273 8.07 12.21 -1.50
C LYS A 273 6.91 12.76 -0.65
N ARG A 274 5.85 12.00 -0.44
CA ARG A 274 4.76 12.34 0.47
C ARG A 274 4.75 11.39 1.64
N ILE A 275 4.64 11.91 2.84
CA ILE A 275 4.48 11.11 4.04
C ILE A 275 3.02 10.67 4.11
N ILE A 276 2.80 9.36 4.20
CA ILE A 276 1.47 8.75 4.29
C ILE A 276 1.16 8.17 5.67
N GLY A 277 2.17 8.15 6.56
CA GLY A 277 2.01 7.60 7.91
C GLY A 277 3.32 7.51 8.67
N VAL A 278 3.26 6.84 9.82
CA VAL A 278 4.39 6.61 10.72
C VAL A 278 4.44 5.14 11.15
N LEU A 279 5.63 4.56 11.09
CA LEU A 279 5.98 3.28 11.68
C LEU A 279 6.68 3.56 13.02
N ARG A 280 6.19 2.97 14.13
CA ARG A 280 6.83 3.07 15.45
C ARG A 280 7.26 1.69 15.92
N LEU A 281 8.51 1.59 16.32
CA LEU A 281 9.17 0.40 16.82
C LEU A 281 9.46 0.59 18.31
N LEU A 282 9.04 -0.35 19.14
CA LEU A 282 9.04 -0.21 20.58
C LEU A 282 9.85 -1.34 21.23
N THR A 283 10.68 -1.00 22.22
CA THR A 283 11.54 -1.94 22.95
C THR A 283 11.09 -2.08 24.40
N SER A 284 11.43 -3.21 25.03
CA SER A 284 11.24 -3.43 26.47
C SER A 284 12.39 -2.94 27.32
N GLU A 285 13.55 -2.71 26.71
CA GLU A 285 14.78 -2.26 27.36
C GLU A 285 15.23 -0.92 26.79
N LYS A 286 15.87 -0.11 27.64
CA LYS A 286 16.49 1.14 27.18
C LYS A 286 17.67 0.81 26.31
N ARG A 287 17.66 1.28 25.08
CA ARG A 287 18.77 1.11 24.15
C ARG A 287 18.85 2.24 23.15
N ASP A 288 20.04 2.42 22.61
CA ASP A 288 20.27 3.23 21.44
C ASP A 288 20.07 2.37 20.19
N PHE A 289 19.44 2.95 19.18
CA PHE A 289 19.33 2.30 17.89
C PHE A 289 20.56 2.62 17.05
N SER A 290 21.24 1.60 16.55
CA SER A 290 22.36 1.77 15.63
C SER A 290 21.91 2.34 14.29
N ASP A 291 22.85 2.94 13.54
CA ASP A 291 22.59 3.41 12.18
C ASP A 291 22.06 2.30 11.25
N ALA A 292 22.55 1.07 11.43
CA ALA A 292 22.06 -0.09 10.68
C ALA A 292 20.59 -0.40 10.98
N GLU A 293 20.15 -0.31 12.24
CA GLU A 293 18.76 -0.50 12.65
C GLU A 293 17.85 0.61 12.12
N ILE A 294 18.30 1.85 12.21
CA ILE A 294 17.56 3.02 11.69
C ILE A 294 17.39 2.89 10.17
N ASN A 295 18.48 2.56 9.46
CA ASN A 295 18.44 2.37 8.01
C ASN A 295 17.53 1.20 7.61
N PHE A 296 17.58 0.08 8.33
CA PHE A 296 16.68 -1.04 8.10
C PHE A 296 15.21 -0.65 8.30
N ALA A 297 14.88 -0.02 9.43
CA ALA A 297 13.53 0.43 9.72
C ALA A 297 13.01 1.41 8.66
N THR A 298 13.85 2.34 8.22
CA THR A 298 13.52 3.31 7.17
C THR A 298 13.28 2.62 5.83
N ALA A 299 14.16 1.68 5.44
CA ALA A 299 14.00 0.93 4.20
C ALA A 299 12.71 0.08 4.19
N VAL A 300 12.36 -0.55 5.33
CA VAL A 300 11.09 -1.29 5.44
C VAL A 300 9.90 -0.34 5.38
N ALA A 301 9.96 0.83 6.02
CA ALA A 301 8.90 1.84 5.95
C ALA A 301 8.69 2.36 4.52
N GLU A 302 9.76 2.55 3.75
CA GLU A 302 9.70 2.95 2.34
C GLU A 302 9.08 1.85 1.47
N GLN A 303 9.57 0.60 1.57
CA GLN A 303 9.02 -0.53 0.83
C GLN A 303 7.56 -0.80 1.21
N GLY A 304 7.26 -0.77 2.51
CA GLY A 304 5.90 -0.89 3.02
C GLY A 304 4.99 0.21 2.49
N GLY A 305 5.48 1.44 2.42
CA GLY A 305 4.77 2.56 1.83
C GLY A 305 4.38 2.30 0.37
N ILE A 306 5.31 1.81 -0.45
CA ILE A 306 5.05 1.45 -1.85
C ILE A 306 3.99 0.35 -1.93
N ALA A 307 4.12 -0.72 -1.13
CA ALA A 307 3.17 -1.82 -1.12
C ALA A 307 1.76 -1.38 -0.67
N ILE A 308 1.66 -0.54 0.37
CA ILE A 308 0.40 0.07 0.83
C ILE A 308 -0.25 0.88 -0.30
N GLN A 309 0.54 1.68 -1.02
CA GLN A 309 0.01 2.47 -2.13
C GLN A 309 -0.45 1.59 -3.29
N ASN A 310 0.31 0.54 -3.62
CA ASN A 310 -0.07 -0.42 -4.66
C ASN A 310 -1.36 -1.15 -4.30
N ALA A 311 -1.51 -1.63 -3.07
CA ALA A 311 -2.74 -2.28 -2.59
C ALA A 311 -3.96 -1.33 -2.65
N LYS A 312 -3.79 -0.07 -2.24
CA LYS A 312 -4.85 0.96 -2.36
C LYS A 312 -5.23 1.23 -3.81
N ASN A 313 -4.24 1.32 -4.71
CA ASN A 313 -4.48 1.55 -6.13
C ASN A 313 -5.21 0.35 -6.76
N TYR A 314 -4.77 -0.87 -6.45
CA TYR A 314 -5.41 -2.10 -6.93
C TYR A 314 -6.87 -2.18 -6.51
N GLY A 315 -7.17 -1.92 -5.24
CA GLY A 315 -8.55 -1.88 -4.75
C GLY A 315 -9.43 -0.85 -5.47
N LYS A 316 -8.87 0.33 -5.78
CA LYS A 316 -9.59 1.35 -6.58
C LYS A 316 -9.85 0.89 -8.01
N ILE A 317 -8.85 0.29 -8.66
CA ILE A 317 -8.96 -0.21 -10.03
C ILE A 317 -10.03 -1.31 -10.10
N THR A 318 -10.00 -2.28 -9.18
CA THR A 318 -10.99 -3.36 -9.12
C THR A 318 -12.41 -2.81 -8.94
N LYS A 319 -12.59 -1.84 -8.04
CA LYS A 319 -13.89 -1.19 -7.84
C LYS A 319 -14.38 -0.51 -9.11
N LEU A 320 -13.50 0.21 -9.83
CA LEU A 320 -13.85 0.89 -11.08
C LEU A 320 -14.21 -0.09 -12.20
N ILE A 321 -13.50 -1.22 -12.30
CA ILE A 321 -13.82 -2.28 -13.26
C ILE A 321 -15.23 -2.80 -12.99
N THR A 322 -15.55 -3.14 -11.72
CA THR A 322 -16.88 -3.63 -11.36
C THR A 322 -17.98 -2.60 -11.64
N GLU A 323 -17.72 -1.32 -11.36
CA GLU A 323 -18.67 -0.23 -11.68
C GLU A 323 -18.86 -0.10 -13.19
N LEU A 324 -17.80 -0.24 -13.98
CA LEU A 324 -17.87 -0.21 -15.45
C LEU A 324 -18.69 -1.37 -16.00
N GLU A 325 -18.42 -2.60 -15.56
CA GLU A 325 -19.17 -3.79 -15.93
C GLU A 325 -20.67 -3.65 -15.62
N GLN A 326 -21.00 -3.15 -14.41
CA GLN A 326 -22.41 -2.87 -14.05
C GLN A 326 -23.06 -1.83 -14.97
N HIS A 327 -22.31 -0.83 -15.42
CA HIS A 327 -22.82 0.16 -16.36
C HIS A 327 -23.01 -0.39 -17.77
N GLU A 328 -22.09 -1.25 -18.23
CA GLU A 328 -22.23 -1.94 -19.52
C GLU A 328 -23.46 -2.86 -19.52
N ASP A 329 -23.62 -3.70 -18.51
CA ASP A 329 -24.79 -4.57 -18.34
C ASP A 329 -26.10 -3.77 -18.31
N PHE A 330 -26.09 -2.62 -17.59
CA PHE A 330 -27.25 -1.77 -17.51
C PHE A 330 -27.61 -1.16 -18.88
N LEU A 331 -26.62 -0.65 -19.62
CA LEU A 331 -26.86 -0.08 -20.96
C LEU A 331 -27.36 -1.16 -21.92
N GLN A 332 -26.82 -2.37 -21.85
CA GLN A 332 -27.30 -3.50 -22.66
C GLN A 332 -28.76 -3.84 -22.32
N MET A 333 -29.13 -3.89 -21.03
CA MET A 333 -30.50 -4.12 -20.58
C MET A 333 -31.46 -3.04 -21.12
N VAL A 334 -31.06 -1.77 -21.13
CA VAL A 334 -31.85 -0.66 -21.68
C VAL A 334 -32.06 -0.84 -23.19
N ILE A 335 -31.00 -1.19 -23.92
CA ILE A 335 -31.04 -1.42 -25.37
C ILE A 335 -31.94 -2.63 -25.70
N ASP A 336 -31.83 -3.71 -24.93
CA ASP A 336 -32.63 -4.93 -25.12
C ASP A 336 -34.13 -4.74 -24.74
N SER A 337 -34.40 -3.79 -23.84
CA SER A 337 -35.79 -3.44 -23.50
C SER A 337 -36.53 -2.67 -24.60
N LEU A 338 -35.83 -2.19 -25.62
CA LEU A 338 -36.44 -1.50 -26.74
C LEU A 338 -37.20 -2.50 -27.63
N ASN A 339 -38.51 -2.24 -27.87
CA ASN A 339 -39.35 -3.03 -28.78
C ASN A 339 -39.00 -2.80 -30.28
N ALA A 340 -37.78 -2.47 -30.58
CA ALA A 340 -37.26 -2.24 -31.93
C ALA A 340 -35.96 -3.02 -32.12
N GLN A 341 -35.81 -3.61 -33.29
CA GLN A 341 -34.54 -4.21 -33.66
C GLN A 341 -33.52 -3.10 -33.85
N LEU A 342 -32.37 -3.22 -33.17
CA LEU A 342 -31.29 -2.24 -33.21
C LEU A 342 -30.03 -2.93 -33.67
N LEU A 343 -29.37 -2.33 -34.66
CA LEU A 343 -28.03 -2.70 -35.12
C LEU A 343 -27.13 -1.47 -35.09
N VAL A 344 -25.91 -1.66 -34.66
CA VAL A 344 -24.82 -0.69 -34.82
C VAL A 344 -23.87 -1.23 -35.88
N ILE A 345 -23.55 -0.40 -36.83
CA ILE A 345 -22.80 -0.78 -38.04
C ILE A 345 -21.64 0.20 -38.18
N ASP A 346 -20.45 -0.29 -38.53
CA ASP A 346 -19.31 0.55 -38.84
C ASP A 346 -19.42 1.17 -40.26
N ILE A 347 -18.47 2.04 -40.62
CA ILE A 347 -18.43 2.69 -41.95
C ILE A 347 -18.21 1.72 -43.10
N ASP A 348 -17.68 0.52 -42.83
CA ASP A 348 -17.42 -0.55 -43.79
C ASP A 348 -18.59 -1.53 -43.87
N HIS A 349 -19.70 -1.20 -43.24
CA HIS A 349 -20.94 -2.01 -43.18
C HIS A 349 -20.86 -3.29 -42.37
N HIS A 350 -19.88 -3.44 -41.45
CA HIS A 350 -19.85 -4.58 -40.55
C HIS A 350 -20.69 -4.29 -39.30
N ILE A 351 -21.41 -5.30 -38.88
CA ILE A 351 -22.25 -5.22 -37.68
C ILE A 351 -21.35 -5.31 -36.45
N THR A 352 -21.39 -4.30 -35.59
CA THR A 352 -20.62 -4.22 -34.34
C THR A 352 -21.43 -4.52 -33.11
N MET A 353 -22.74 -4.29 -33.14
CA MET A 353 -23.65 -4.56 -32.05
C MET A 353 -25.06 -4.83 -32.58
N VAL A 354 -25.81 -5.69 -31.88
CA VAL A 354 -27.24 -5.94 -32.11
C VAL A 354 -27.95 -6.08 -30.77
N ASN A 355 -29.25 -5.71 -30.71
CA ASN A 355 -30.05 -5.99 -29.52
C ASN A 355 -30.78 -7.32 -29.60
N HIS A 356 -31.30 -7.80 -28.47
CA HIS A 356 -32.00 -9.05 -28.34
C HIS A 356 -33.21 -9.16 -29.29
N ALA A 357 -33.94 -8.05 -29.48
CA ALA A 357 -35.08 -7.99 -30.39
C ALA A 357 -34.68 -8.28 -31.86
N PHE A 358 -33.48 -7.92 -32.27
CA PHE A 358 -32.97 -8.27 -33.60
C PHE A 358 -32.66 -9.76 -33.69
N LEU A 359 -31.97 -10.34 -32.69
CA LEU A 359 -31.60 -11.75 -32.65
C LEU A 359 -32.85 -12.67 -32.69
N GLU A 360 -33.83 -12.37 -31.85
CA GLU A 360 -35.10 -13.13 -31.79
C GLU A 360 -35.87 -13.07 -33.12
N ASN A 361 -35.97 -11.91 -33.74
CA ASN A 361 -36.73 -11.77 -34.98
C ASN A 361 -36.09 -12.47 -36.18
N HIS A 362 -34.81 -12.75 -36.14
CA HIS A 362 -34.07 -13.38 -37.22
C HIS A 362 -33.61 -14.81 -36.90
N ASP A 363 -33.89 -15.32 -35.67
CA ASP A 363 -33.47 -16.64 -35.18
C ASP A 363 -31.94 -16.83 -35.34
N LEU A 364 -31.16 -15.86 -34.89
CA LEU A 364 -29.72 -15.79 -35.04
C LEU A 364 -29.05 -15.64 -33.64
N LYS A 365 -27.79 -16.08 -33.57
CA LYS A 365 -26.95 -15.87 -32.38
C LYS A 365 -25.99 -14.70 -32.62
N GLU A 366 -25.65 -14.01 -31.58
CA GLU A 366 -24.77 -12.84 -31.63
C GLU A 366 -23.42 -13.15 -32.27
N ASP A 367 -22.78 -14.26 -31.86
CA ASP A 367 -21.51 -14.72 -32.42
C ASP A 367 -21.55 -14.97 -33.94
N ASP A 368 -22.73 -15.26 -34.47
CA ASP A 368 -22.94 -15.52 -35.92
C ASP A 368 -23.08 -14.24 -36.73
N ILE A 369 -23.22 -13.08 -36.08
CA ILE A 369 -23.57 -11.80 -36.73
C ILE A 369 -22.48 -10.78 -36.60
N ILE A 370 -21.87 -10.64 -35.44
CA ILE A 370 -20.85 -9.63 -35.18
C ILE A 370 -19.67 -9.78 -36.15
N GLY A 371 -19.27 -8.67 -36.74
CA GLY A 371 -18.21 -8.61 -37.75
C GLY A 371 -18.63 -8.99 -39.17
N LYS A 372 -19.89 -9.43 -39.38
CA LYS A 372 -20.39 -9.71 -40.72
C LYS A 372 -21.02 -8.49 -41.40
N SER A 373 -21.01 -8.47 -42.71
CA SER A 373 -21.63 -7.38 -43.46
C SER A 373 -23.14 -7.37 -43.29
N CYS A 374 -23.71 -6.22 -42.98
CA CYS A 374 -25.14 -6.04 -42.79
C CYS A 374 -25.96 -6.44 -44.01
N HIS A 375 -25.41 -6.31 -45.24
CA HIS A 375 -26.08 -6.72 -46.47
C HIS A 375 -26.25 -8.23 -46.62
N GLN A 376 -25.43 -9.02 -45.96
CA GLN A 376 -25.52 -10.49 -45.99
C GLN A 376 -26.52 -11.00 -44.95
N MET A 377 -26.69 -10.31 -43.87
CA MET A 377 -27.49 -10.73 -42.72
C MET A 377 -28.92 -10.19 -42.76
N VAL A 378 -29.11 -9.02 -43.28
CA VAL A 378 -30.43 -8.40 -43.47
C VAL A 378 -30.90 -8.70 -44.91
N SER A 379 -31.50 -9.86 -45.10
CA SER A 379 -31.98 -10.37 -46.41
C SER A 379 -33.00 -9.44 -47.10
N ILE A 380 -33.40 -8.39 -46.48
CA ILE A 380 -34.39 -7.39 -46.91
C ILE A 380 -33.73 -6.18 -47.57
N CYS A 381 -32.42 -6.05 -47.48
CA CYS A 381 -31.70 -4.85 -47.95
C CYS A 381 -31.56 -4.90 -49.48
N ASN A 382 -32.32 -4.06 -50.17
CA ASN A 382 -32.06 -3.77 -51.57
C ASN A 382 -30.95 -2.69 -51.65
N LEU A 383 -29.84 -2.97 -52.36
CA LEU A 383 -28.67 -2.09 -52.45
C LEU A 383 -29.02 -0.70 -53.02
N ASP A 384 -30.07 -0.59 -53.81
CA ASP A 384 -30.47 0.67 -54.44
C ASP A 384 -31.17 1.64 -53.46
N ASP A 385 -31.86 1.08 -52.44
CA ASP A 385 -32.69 1.82 -51.47
C ASP A 385 -32.13 1.69 -50.03
N CYS A 386 -30.81 1.46 -49.88
CA CYS A 386 -30.19 1.27 -48.57
C CYS A 386 -30.10 2.61 -47.81
N PRO A 387 -30.66 2.73 -46.60
CA PRO A 387 -30.55 3.95 -45.79
C PRO A 387 -29.11 4.38 -45.51
N LEU A 388 -28.16 3.43 -45.53
CA LEU A 388 -26.74 3.72 -45.34
C LEU A 388 -26.12 4.47 -46.51
N LYS A 389 -26.65 4.29 -47.70
CA LYS A 389 -26.18 5.01 -48.91
C LYS A 389 -26.47 6.50 -48.82
N HIS A 390 -27.62 6.85 -48.27
CA HIS A 390 -28.04 8.24 -48.04
C HIS A 390 -27.17 8.91 -46.97
N ILE A 391 -26.85 8.22 -45.90
CA ILE A 391 -25.93 8.73 -44.85
C ILE A 391 -24.55 9.02 -45.43
N LYS A 392 -24.02 8.16 -46.32
CA LYS A 392 -22.72 8.40 -47.01
C LYS A 392 -22.76 9.61 -47.95
N GLN A 393 -23.95 10.04 -48.38
CA GLN A 393 -24.14 11.24 -49.21
C GLN A 393 -24.31 12.53 -48.35
N GLY A 394 -24.14 12.43 -47.04
CA GLY A 394 -24.16 13.58 -46.12
C GLY A 394 -25.51 13.87 -45.45
N GLU A 395 -26.49 12.96 -45.55
CA GLU A 395 -27.74 13.09 -44.81
C GLU A 395 -27.57 12.84 -43.32
N LYS A 396 -28.22 13.67 -42.51
CA LYS A 396 -28.14 13.56 -41.03
C LYS A 396 -28.94 12.37 -40.45
N THR A 397 -29.95 11.89 -41.17
CA THR A 397 -30.75 10.72 -40.81
C THR A 397 -31.49 10.27 -42.03
N SER A 398 -31.48 8.96 -42.31
CA SER A 398 -32.30 8.40 -43.38
C SER A 398 -33.35 7.43 -42.79
N ALA A 399 -34.57 7.53 -43.21
CA ALA A 399 -35.63 6.63 -42.78
C ALA A 399 -36.45 6.18 -44.00
N CYS A 400 -36.73 4.87 -44.09
CA CYS A 400 -37.59 4.33 -45.12
C CYS A 400 -38.57 3.32 -44.52
N ILE A 401 -39.75 3.16 -45.16
CA ILE A 401 -40.70 2.10 -44.84
C ILE A 401 -40.66 1.08 -45.96
N ARG A 402 -40.33 -0.15 -45.63
CA ARG A 402 -40.31 -1.24 -46.60
C ARG A 402 -41.46 -2.19 -46.39
N LYS A 403 -42.06 -2.58 -47.52
CA LYS A 403 -43.10 -3.61 -47.55
C LYS A 403 -42.45 -4.94 -47.89
N ILE A 404 -42.58 -5.90 -46.97
CA ILE A 404 -42.03 -7.27 -47.16
C ILE A 404 -43.16 -8.29 -47.15
N LYS A 405 -43.05 -9.34 -47.99
CA LYS A 405 -43.93 -10.48 -47.93
C LYS A 405 -43.31 -11.52 -47.02
N LYS A 406 -43.87 -11.77 -45.84
CA LYS A 406 -43.43 -12.83 -44.91
C LYS A 406 -44.65 -13.72 -44.61
N GLY A 407 -44.72 -14.90 -45.28
CA GLY A 407 -45.87 -15.79 -45.18
C GLY A 407 -47.15 -15.31 -45.92
N PRO A 408 -48.35 -15.57 -45.40
CA PRO A 408 -49.59 -15.20 -46.06
C PRO A 408 -49.99 -13.70 -45.91
N GLY A 409 -49.14 -12.88 -45.26
CA GLY A 409 -49.42 -11.50 -44.99
C GLY A 409 -48.33 -10.54 -45.48
N GLU A 410 -48.72 -9.27 -45.63
CA GLU A 410 -47.78 -8.15 -45.90
C GLU A 410 -47.34 -7.54 -44.58
N LYS A 411 -46.01 -7.34 -44.39
CA LYS A 411 -45.44 -6.61 -43.25
C LYS A 411 -44.79 -5.32 -43.73
N TYR A 412 -44.91 -4.29 -42.92
CA TYR A 412 -44.28 -2.99 -43.13
C TYR A 412 -43.25 -2.74 -42.06
N LEU A 413 -41.98 -2.58 -42.45
CA LEU A 413 -40.86 -2.32 -41.55
C LEU A 413 -40.37 -0.89 -41.75
N GLU A 414 -40.30 -0.15 -40.69
CA GLU A 414 -39.63 1.17 -40.66
C GLU A 414 -38.17 0.92 -40.33
N GLU A 415 -37.30 1.28 -41.28
CA GLU A 415 -35.84 1.27 -41.11
C GLU A 415 -35.35 2.71 -40.97
N ARG A 416 -34.62 2.98 -39.91
CA ARG A 416 -34.03 4.29 -39.66
C ARG A 416 -32.53 4.14 -39.41
N ALA A 417 -31.73 4.86 -40.22
CA ALA A 417 -30.29 4.96 -40.06
C ALA A 417 -29.92 6.32 -39.51
N THR A 418 -29.15 6.35 -38.43
CA THR A 418 -28.65 7.56 -37.77
C THR A 418 -27.14 7.47 -37.65
N PRO A 419 -26.37 8.41 -38.24
CA PRO A 419 -24.91 8.43 -38.11
C PRO A 419 -24.54 8.92 -36.72
N VAL A 420 -23.54 8.27 -36.12
CA VAL A 420 -22.97 8.60 -34.81
C VAL A 420 -21.47 8.68 -34.94
N SER A 421 -20.89 9.75 -34.40
CA SER A 421 -19.43 9.90 -34.31
C SER A 421 -18.90 9.22 -33.07
N ALA A 422 -17.72 8.61 -33.15
CA ALA A 422 -17.01 8.09 -32.00
C ALA A 422 -16.71 9.22 -31.02
N PHE A 423 -16.71 8.90 -29.75
CA PHE A 423 -16.52 9.87 -28.68
C PHE A 423 -15.21 10.66 -28.84
N GLY A 424 -15.27 11.97 -28.75
CA GLY A 424 -14.11 12.88 -28.85
C GLY A 424 -13.79 13.41 -30.26
N LYS A 425 -14.46 12.94 -31.32
CA LYS A 425 -14.36 13.56 -32.66
C LYS A 425 -15.47 14.56 -32.89
N LYS A 426 -15.13 15.78 -33.31
CA LYS A 426 -16.10 16.84 -33.58
C LYS A 426 -16.77 16.71 -34.95
N GLU A 427 -16.19 15.98 -35.90
CA GLU A 427 -16.71 15.78 -37.25
C GLU A 427 -16.35 14.37 -37.76
N GLY A 428 -17.28 13.72 -38.45
CA GLY A 428 -17.14 12.39 -39.04
C GLY A 428 -18.22 11.42 -38.56
N THR A 429 -18.50 10.42 -39.38
CA THR A 429 -19.38 9.29 -39.03
C THR A 429 -18.51 8.07 -38.81
N ASP A 430 -18.46 7.54 -37.60
CA ASP A 430 -17.71 6.31 -37.30
C ASP A 430 -18.63 5.09 -37.23
N PHE A 431 -19.88 5.30 -36.81
CA PHE A 431 -20.90 4.25 -36.71
C PHE A 431 -22.24 4.74 -37.24
N ILE A 432 -23.09 3.80 -37.61
CA ILE A 432 -24.47 4.06 -38.00
C ILE A 432 -25.37 3.19 -37.14
N ILE A 433 -26.31 3.81 -36.45
CA ILE A 433 -27.36 3.09 -35.72
C ILE A 433 -28.52 2.87 -36.69
N LEU A 434 -28.83 1.61 -36.96
CA LEU A 434 -29.98 1.20 -37.75
C LEU A 434 -31.04 0.65 -36.77
N THR A 435 -32.21 1.27 -36.76
CA THR A 435 -33.36 0.75 -36.05
C THR A 435 -34.41 0.24 -37.05
N ILE A 436 -34.92 -1.00 -36.80
CA ILE A 436 -35.94 -1.62 -37.62
C ILE A 436 -37.16 -1.87 -36.75
N ARG A 437 -38.27 -1.30 -37.14
CA ARG A 437 -39.53 -1.43 -36.39
C ARG A 437 -40.64 -1.99 -37.29
N ASP A 438 -41.35 -3.00 -36.81
CA ASP A 438 -42.59 -3.48 -37.46
C ASP A 438 -43.69 -2.45 -37.23
N VAL A 439 -44.09 -1.75 -38.30
CA VAL A 439 -45.12 -0.74 -38.31
C VAL A 439 -46.41 -1.22 -39.03
N THR A 440 -46.53 -2.53 -39.26
CA THR A 440 -47.65 -3.11 -40.04
C THR A 440 -49.00 -2.79 -39.42
N ALA A 441 -49.19 -3.03 -38.13
CA ALA A 441 -50.44 -2.70 -37.44
C ALA A 441 -50.75 -1.21 -37.49
N HIS A 442 -49.73 -0.38 -37.50
CA HIS A 442 -49.83 1.08 -37.55
C HIS A 442 -50.29 1.56 -38.91
N ILE A 443 -49.75 0.97 -39.98
CA ILE A 443 -50.14 1.28 -41.35
C ILE A 443 -51.55 0.75 -41.66
N GLN A 444 -51.87 -0.46 -41.20
CA GLN A 444 -53.19 -1.05 -41.34
C GLN A 444 -54.30 -0.23 -40.66
N LEU A 445 -54.07 0.19 -39.40
CA LEU A 445 -54.96 1.09 -38.70
C LEU A 445 -55.14 2.44 -39.40
N ARG A 446 -54.07 2.90 -40.09
CA ARG A 446 -54.09 4.14 -40.88
C ARG A 446 -54.93 3.99 -42.18
N GLU A 447 -54.86 2.87 -42.82
CA GLU A 447 -55.65 2.56 -44.02
C GLU A 447 -57.10 2.32 -43.68
N GLU A 448 -57.40 1.62 -42.57
CA GLU A 448 -58.76 1.31 -42.14
C GLU A 448 -59.55 2.51 -41.68
N HIS A 449 -58.94 3.44 -41.03
CA HIS A 449 -59.66 4.57 -40.42
C HIS A 449 -59.57 5.89 -41.20
N ARG A 450 -59.15 5.92 -42.41
CA ARG A 450 -59.08 7.12 -43.34
C ARG A 450 -59.44 8.49 -42.76
N THR A 451 -59.30 8.67 -41.46
CA THR A 451 -59.37 9.95 -40.81
C THR A 451 -57.95 10.48 -40.61
N LYS A 452 -57.53 11.30 -41.57
CA LYS A 452 -56.20 11.91 -41.67
C LYS A 452 -55.61 12.41 -40.32
N GLU A 453 -56.45 12.87 -39.43
CA GLU A 453 -56.01 13.52 -38.19
C GLU A 453 -55.47 12.57 -37.11
N ARG A 454 -56.05 11.38 -36.94
CA ARG A 454 -55.58 10.44 -35.91
C ARG A 454 -54.27 9.74 -36.28
N LEU A 455 -54.07 9.48 -37.54
CA LEU A 455 -52.89 8.83 -38.06
C LEU A 455 -51.65 9.73 -38.04
N GLN A 456 -51.82 11.01 -38.38
CA GLN A 456 -50.72 11.97 -38.32
C GLN A 456 -50.23 12.17 -36.88
N GLY A 457 -51.14 12.24 -35.90
CA GLY A 457 -50.80 12.39 -34.49
C GLY A 457 -50.01 11.20 -33.90
N VAL A 458 -50.26 9.98 -34.36
CA VAL A 458 -49.52 8.80 -33.88
C VAL A 458 -48.07 8.77 -34.43
N LEU A 459 -47.87 9.25 -35.68
CA LEU A 459 -46.51 9.41 -36.25
C LEU A 459 -45.73 10.53 -35.54
N GLU A 460 -46.37 11.62 -35.19
CA GLU A 460 -45.77 12.71 -34.45
C GLU A 460 -45.40 12.30 -33.01
N MET A 461 -46.26 11.46 -32.38
CA MET A 461 -46.00 10.91 -31.07
C MET A 461 -44.73 10.02 -31.05
N ALA A 462 -44.58 9.16 -32.08
CA ALA A 462 -43.40 8.31 -32.19
C ALA A 462 -42.10 9.14 -32.35
N GLY A 463 -42.17 10.26 -33.10
CA GLY A 463 -41.06 11.19 -33.28
C GLY A 463 -40.66 11.92 -31.98
N ALA A 464 -41.64 12.43 -31.24
CA ALA A 464 -41.45 13.14 -29.97
C ALA A 464 -40.89 12.18 -28.89
N ALA A 465 -41.44 10.98 -28.79
CA ALA A 465 -41.00 10.00 -27.82
C ALA A 465 -39.54 9.52 -28.05
N ALA A 466 -39.17 9.38 -29.33
CA ALA A 466 -37.80 9.06 -29.69
C ALA A 466 -36.82 10.21 -29.32
N HIS A 467 -37.27 11.45 -29.48
CA HIS A 467 -36.44 12.61 -29.11
C HIS A 467 -36.27 12.74 -27.59
N GLU A 468 -37.36 12.57 -26.82
CA GLU A 468 -37.34 12.65 -25.35
C GLU A 468 -36.60 11.48 -24.71
N LEU A 469 -36.60 10.30 -25.32
CA LEU A 469 -35.84 9.15 -24.88
C LEU A 469 -34.33 9.27 -25.22
N ASN A 470 -34.01 9.81 -26.40
CA ASN A 470 -32.61 9.92 -26.81
C ASN A 470 -31.82 10.93 -25.97
N THR A 471 -32.43 12.04 -25.54
CA THR A 471 -31.77 13.09 -24.75
C THR A 471 -31.17 12.55 -23.42
N PRO A 472 -31.92 11.87 -22.54
CA PRO A 472 -31.36 11.32 -21.31
C PRO A 472 -30.43 10.13 -21.54
N VAL A 473 -30.62 9.33 -22.61
CA VAL A 473 -29.72 8.25 -22.96
C VAL A 473 -28.34 8.78 -23.38
N PHE A 474 -28.29 9.81 -24.22
CA PHE A 474 -27.04 10.44 -24.61
C PHE A 474 -26.33 11.13 -23.44
N SER A 475 -27.09 11.77 -22.55
CA SER A 475 -26.53 12.36 -21.34
C SER A 475 -25.92 11.29 -20.42
N ALA A 476 -26.58 10.15 -20.24
CA ALA A 476 -26.07 9.04 -19.44
C ALA A 476 -24.78 8.43 -20.06
N LEU A 477 -24.76 8.28 -21.36
CA LEU A 477 -23.59 7.77 -22.09
C LEU A 477 -22.37 8.72 -21.96
N GLY A 478 -22.60 10.02 -22.14
CA GLY A 478 -21.55 11.03 -21.98
C GLY A 478 -20.99 11.08 -20.57
N THR A 479 -21.85 10.96 -19.55
CA THR A 479 -21.42 10.95 -18.15
C THR A 479 -20.62 9.68 -17.80
N ALA A 480 -21.03 8.53 -18.32
CA ALA A 480 -20.30 7.27 -18.11
C ALA A 480 -18.89 7.29 -18.74
N GLN A 481 -18.74 7.99 -19.87
CA GLN A 481 -17.45 8.12 -20.55
C GLN A 481 -16.51 9.12 -19.87
N LEU A 482 -17.03 10.18 -19.28
CA LEU A 482 -16.25 11.14 -18.48
C LEU A 482 -15.69 10.51 -17.20
N LEU A 483 -16.37 9.50 -16.63
CA LEU A 483 -15.87 8.73 -15.50
C LEU A 483 -14.59 7.91 -15.82
N LEU A 484 -14.34 7.63 -17.08
CA LEU A 484 -13.15 6.91 -17.54
C LEU A 484 -11.88 7.77 -17.55
N ASP A 485 -12.01 9.09 -17.70
CA ASP A 485 -10.88 9.99 -17.91
C ASP A 485 -10.41 10.75 -16.65
N ASP A 486 -11.24 10.88 -15.59
CA ASP A 486 -10.93 11.72 -14.42
C ASP A 486 -11.22 11.03 -13.07
N LEU A 487 -10.14 10.49 -12.45
CA LEU A 487 -10.15 9.77 -11.17
C LEU A 487 -9.94 10.70 -9.95
N THR A 488 -11.02 11.37 -9.48
CA THR A 488 -11.05 11.98 -8.13
C THR A 488 -12.39 11.68 -7.45
N GLU A 489 -12.35 11.17 -6.21
CA GLU A 489 -13.52 10.61 -5.49
C GLU A 489 -14.78 11.50 -5.45
N SER A 490 -14.64 12.82 -5.34
CA SER A 490 -15.77 13.74 -5.26
C SER A 490 -16.50 13.96 -6.60
N GLN A 491 -15.80 13.80 -7.71
CA GLN A 491 -16.35 13.97 -9.05
C GLN A 491 -17.17 12.75 -9.47
N MET A 492 -16.77 11.57 -9.03
CA MET A 492 -17.40 10.29 -9.33
C MET A 492 -18.80 10.13 -8.73
N GLN A 493 -19.08 10.70 -7.55
CA GLN A 493 -20.42 10.73 -6.96
C GLN A 493 -21.39 11.61 -7.77
N ASN A 494 -20.98 12.80 -8.17
CA ASN A 494 -21.80 13.70 -8.97
C ASN A 494 -22.15 13.12 -10.36
N ASP A 495 -21.20 12.43 -10.98
CA ASP A 495 -21.37 11.80 -12.28
C ASP A 495 -22.32 10.60 -12.18
N LEU A 496 -22.22 9.80 -11.13
CA LEU A 496 -23.13 8.68 -10.85
C LEU A 496 -24.57 9.15 -10.59
N GLU A 497 -24.73 10.22 -9.80
CA GLU A 497 -26.05 10.81 -9.55
C GLU A 497 -26.71 11.34 -10.84
N THR A 498 -25.91 11.89 -11.75
CA THR A 498 -26.41 12.36 -13.04
C THR A 498 -26.88 11.21 -13.92
N ILE A 499 -26.14 10.10 -13.96
CA ILE A 499 -26.56 8.87 -14.66
C ILE A 499 -27.88 8.34 -14.09
N ILE A 500 -27.97 8.17 -12.79
CA ILE A 500 -29.18 7.69 -12.11
C ILE A 500 -30.39 8.60 -12.40
N ARG A 501 -30.19 9.92 -12.37
CA ARG A 501 -31.24 10.89 -12.66
C ARG A 501 -31.76 10.77 -14.09
N ASN A 502 -30.88 10.67 -15.06
CA ASN A 502 -31.22 10.50 -16.47
C ASN A 502 -31.96 9.17 -16.73
N LEU A 503 -31.56 8.12 -16.06
CA LEU A 503 -32.18 6.79 -16.18
C LEU A 503 -33.57 6.74 -15.56
N ASN A 504 -33.77 7.38 -14.44
CA ASN A 504 -35.09 7.54 -13.84
C ASN A 504 -36.05 8.34 -14.77
N SER A 505 -35.53 9.36 -15.46
CA SER A 505 -36.27 10.11 -16.45
C SER A 505 -36.74 9.24 -17.64
N ILE A 506 -35.86 8.35 -18.15
CA ILE A 506 -36.20 7.38 -19.19
C ILE A 506 -37.31 6.43 -18.72
N SER A 507 -37.15 5.88 -17.51
CA SER A 507 -38.13 4.98 -16.92
C SER A 507 -39.51 5.63 -16.76
N GLU A 508 -39.55 6.89 -16.34
CA GLU A 508 -40.80 7.63 -16.20
C GLU A 508 -41.48 7.93 -17.57
N LEU A 509 -40.67 8.34 -18.55
CA LEU A 509 -41.16 8.57 -19.92
C LEU A 509 -41.71 7.26 -20.55
N THR A 510 -40.99 6.17 -20.41
CA THR A 510 -41.42 4.86 -20.91
C THR A 510 -42.73 4.41 -20.26
N ARG A 511 -42.88 4.63 -18.95
CA ARG A 511 -44.12 4.30 -18.22
C ARG A 511 -45.32 5.16 -18.70
N LYS A 512 -45.12 6.44 -19.01
CA LYS A 512 -46.17 7.30 -19.59
C LYS A 512 -46.55 6.83 -20.99
N MET A 513 -45.57 6.40 -21.79
CA MET A 513 -45.81 5.86 -23.15
C MET A 513 -46.70 4.62 -23.19
N THR A 514 -46.57 3.71 -22.20
CA THR A 514 -47.39 2.48 -22.15
C THR A 514 -48.84 2.73 -21.69
N ARG A 515 -49.18 3.95 -21.23
CA ARG A 515 -50.50 4.28 -20.68
C ARG A 515 -51.37 5.18 -21.56
N ILE A 516 -50.95 5.42 -22.80
CA ILE A 516 -51.73 6.25 -23.71
C ILE A 516 -53.04 5.55 -24.09
N THR A 517 -54.17 6.16 -23.77
CA THR A 517 -55.53 5.63 -24.04
C THR A 517 -56.35 6.51 -25.00
N LYS A 518 -55.91 7.76 -25.26
CA LYS A 518 -56.61 8.72 -26.11
C LYS A 518 -55.62 9.55 -26.94
N TYR A 519 -56.07 10.13 -28.04
CA TYR A 519 -55.31 11.05 -28.87
C TYR A 519 -55.54 12.48 -28.43
N GLU A 520 -54.50 13.14 -27.91
CA GLU A 520 -54.49 14.55 -27.55
C GLU A 520 -53.31 15.22 -28.26
N ALA A 521 -53.57 16.24 -29.07
CA ALA A 521 -52.51 16.93 -29.82
C ALA A 521 -52.22 18.32 -29.22
N LYS A 522 -50.92 18.69 -29.20
CA LYS A 522 -50.47 20.06 -28.90
C LYS A 522 -49.71 20.66 -30.10
N GLU A 523 -49.78 21.97 -30.25
CA GLU A 523 -49.01 22.68 -31.26
C GLU A 523 -47.50 22.60 -30.92
N TYR A 524 -46.69 22.34 -31.93
CA TYR A 524 -45.25 22.26 -31.77
C TYR A 524 -44.59 23.43 -32.51
N VAL A 525 -44.09 23.34 -33.68
CA VAL A 525 -43.45 24.44 -34.42
C VAL A 525 -44.10 24.58 -35.78
N GLY A 526 -44.64 25.75 -36.11
CA GLY A 526 -45.42 25.97 -37.33
C GLY A 526 -46.76 25.25 -37.28
N ASP A 527 -47.26 24.77 -38.43
CA ASP A 527 -48.55 24.08 -38.56
C ASP A 527 -48.53 22.59 -38.10
N VAL A 528 -47.44 22.16 -37.48
CA VAL A 528 -47.28 20.75 -37.05
C VAL A 528 -47.87 20.55 -35.67
N LYS A 529 -48.81 19.58 -35.56
CA LYS A 529 -49.38 19.16 -34.28
C LYS A 529 -48.68 17.87 -33.80
N ILE A 530 -48.27 17.87 -32.53
CA ILE A 530 -47.71 16.68 -31.87
C ILE A 530 -48.65 16.20 -30.76
N VAL A 531 -48.53 14.91 -30.41
CA VAL A 531 -49.32 14.35 -29.31
C VAL A 531 -48.78 14.85 -27.97
N ASP A 532 -49.65 15.30 -27.10
CA ASP A 532 -49.33 15.62 -25.72
C ASP A 532 -49.34 14.32 -24.90
N ILE A 533 -48.15 13.73 -24.70
CA ILE A 533 -47.94 12.46 -24.00
C ILE A 533 -48.50 12.51 -22.58
N GLN A 534 -48.40 13.68 -21.91
CA GLN A 534 -48.87 13.87 -20.55
C GLN A 534 -50.39 13.81 -20.47
N LYS A 535 -51.08 14.57 -21.32
CA LYS A 535 -52.56 14.57 -21.40
C LYS A 535 -53.12 13.30 -22.02
N ALA A 536 -52.40 12.69 -22.97
CA ALA A 536 -52.84 11.46 -23.61
C ALA A 536 -52.71 10.22 -22.69
N SER A 537 -51.90 10.29 -21.64
CA SER A 537 -51.70 9.21 -20.65
C SER A 537 -52.54 9.37 -19.36
N GLU A 538 -53.32 10.48 -19.22
CA GLU A 538 -54.21 10.67 -18.09
C GLU A 538 -55.50 9.86 -18.27
N ASP A 539 -55.91 9.10 -17.23
CA ASP A 539 -57.14 8.30 -17.24
C ASP A 539 -58.39 9.23 -17.29
N PRO A 540 -59.42 8.91 -18.06
CA PRO A 540 -60.64 9.75 -18.16
C PRO A 540 -61.53 9.71 -16.91
N THR A 541 -61.05 9.15 -15.78
CA THR A 541 -61.84 8.93 -14.55
C THR A 541 -61.30 9.61 -13.30
N GLU A 542 -60.58 10.74 -13.41
CA GLU A 542 -60.39 11.68 -12.31
C GLU A 542 -60.88 13.07 -12.66
#